data_91ca32b6d534229a50d97a0b58f22850
#
_entry.id   91ca32b6d534229a50d97a0b58f22850
#
_cell.length_a   1.000
_cell.length_b   1.000
_cell.length_c   1.000
_cell.angle_alpha   90.00
_cell.angle_beta   90.00
_cell.angle_gamma   90.00
#
_symmetry.space_group_name_H-M   'P 1'
#
loop_
_entity.id
_entity.type
_entity.pdbx_description
1 polymer ?
#
loop_
_entity_poly.entity_id
_entity_poly.type
_entity_poly.pdbx_seq_one_letter_code
_entity_poly.pdbx_strand_id
1 'polypeptide(L)'
;MEIPNFGNSILECLNEQRLQGLFCDVSVVVKGHAFKAHRAVLAASSSYFRDLFHSSKSSVVELPAAVQPQSFQQILSFCYTGRLSMNVGDQFLLMYTAGFLQIQEIMEKGTE
;
A
#
# COMPACT_ATOMS: atom_id res chain seq x y z
N MET A 1 -5.30 -29.33 -11.31
CA MET A 1 -6.08 -28.91 -10.12
C MET A 1 -5.90 -27.42 -9.90
N GLU A 2 -6.98 -26.72 -9.63
CA GLU A 2 -6.92 -25.31 -9.28
C GLU A 2 -7.64 -25.12 -7.95
N ILE A 3 -7.07 -24.24 -7.10
CA ILE A 3 -7.65 -23.93 -5.80
C ILE A 3 -8.24 -22.52 -5.89
N PRO A 4 -9.58 -22.37 -5.80
CA PRO A 4 -10.20 -21.04 -5.85
C PRO A 4 -9.70 -20.14 -4.72
N ASN A 5 -9.48 -18.87 -5.04
CA ASN A 5 -9.08 -17.84 -4.06
C ASN A 5 -7.74 -18.14 -3.36
N PHE A 6 -6.88 -18.94 -3.99
CA PHE A 6 -5.59 -19.26 -3.39
C PHE A 6 -4.75 -18.01 -3.18
N GLY A 7 -4.80 -17.08 -4.14
CA GLY A 7 -4.07 -15.82 -4.01
C GLY A 7 -4.49 -15.01 -2.79
N ASN A 8 -5.79 -15.04 -2.46
CA ASN A 8 -6.28 -14.34 -1.26
C ASN A 8 -5.69 -14.93 0.01
N SER A 9 -5.53 -16.26 0.06
CA SER A 9 -4.91 -16.92 1.21
C SER A 9 -3.46 -16.48 1.40
N ILE A 10 -2.72 -16.37 0.30
CA ILE A 10 -1.34 -15.91 0.36
C ILE A 10 -1.27 -14.47 0.84
N LEU A 11 -2.15 -13.59 0.31
CA LEU A 11 -2.17 -12.19 0.74
C LEU A 11 -2.53 -12.06 2.21
N GLU A 12 -3.45 -12.88 2.71
CA GLU A 12 -3.79 -12.85 4.13
C GLU A 12 -2.58 -13.17 5.00
N CYS A 13 -1.79 -14.18 4.59
CA CYS A 13 -0.57 -14.53 5.32
C CYS A 13 0.45 -13.39 5.27
N LEU A 14 0.59 -12.75 4.11
CA LEU A 14 1.50 -11.61 3.97
C LEU A 14 1.05 -10.43 4.83
N ASN A 15 -0.27 -10.21 4.94
CA ASN A 15 -0.79 -9.14 5.78
C ASN A 15 -0.50 -9.41 7.25
N GLU A 16 -0.63 -10.64 7.72
CA GLU A 16 -0.27 -10.99 9.08
C GLU A 16 1.23 -10.78 9.34
N GLN A 17 2.07 -11.16 8.37
CA GLN A 17 3.51 -10.91 8.48
C GLN A 17 3.79 -9.42 8.60
N ARG A 18 3.09 -8.60 7.80
CA ARG A 18 3.24 -7.15 7.86
C ARG A 18 2.89 -6.60 9.24
N LEU A 19 1.74 -7.03 9.78
CA LEU A 19 1.27 -6.56 11.07
C LEU A 19 2.21 -6.96 12.21
N GLN A 20 2.90 -8.10 12.08
CA GLN A 20 3.87 -8.56 13.06
C GLN A 20 5.29 -8.10 12.77
N GLY A 21 5.49 -7.38 11.66
CA GLY A 21 6.82 -6.93 11.26
C GLY A 21 7.73 -8.03 10.75
N LEU A 22 7.16 -9.16 10.31
CA LEU A 22 7.95 -10.32 9.85
C LEU A 22 8.23 -10.24 8.37
N PHE A 23 9.49 -10.53 8.01
CA PHE A 23 9.95 -10.63 6.63
C PHE A 23 9.74 -9.35 5.82
N CYS A 24 9.50 -8.23 6.48
CA CYS A 24 9.37 -6.94 5.82
C CYS A 24 10.76 -6.45 5.42
N ASP A 25 10.89 -5.96 4.19
CA ASP A 25 12.17 -5.53 3.64
C ASP A 25 12.20 -4.05 3.30
N VAL A 26 11.17 -3.31 3.71
CA VAL A 26 11.13 -1.86 3.51
C VAL A 26 10.32 -1.21 4.62
N SER A 27 10.73 0.00 5.00
CA SER A 27 9.96 0.87 5.88
C SER A 27 9.58 2.12 5.09
N VAL A 28 8.29 2.45 5.06
CA VAL A 28 7.80 3.67 4.43
C VAL A 28 7.48 4.66 5.52
N VAL A 29 8.15 5.81 5.49
CA VAL A 29 7.98 6.85 6.50
C VAL A 29 7.08 7.95 5.96
N VAL A 30 6.01 8.25 6.70
CA VAL A 30 5.04 9.27 6.34
C VAL A 30 4.88 10.19 7.54
N LYS A 31 5.38 11.42 7.42
CA LYS A 31 5.36 12.42 8.50
C LYS A 31 5.87 11.85 9.83
N GLY A 32 7.00 11.15 9.77
CA GLY A 32 7.62 10.57 10.95
C GLY A 32 7.06 9.24 11.40
N HIS A 33 5.99 8.75 10.79
CA HIS A 33 5.42 7.44 11.09
C HIS A 33 5.99 6.39 10.15
N ALA A 34 6.59 5.34 10.70
CA ALA A 34 7.19 4.26 9.91
C ALA A 34 6.21 3.11 9.75
N PHE A 35 6.01 2.68 8.52
CA PHE A 35 5.15 1.55 8.19
C PHE A 35 6.01 0.47 7.55
N LYS A 36 6.07 -0.71 8.16
CA LYS A 36 6.83 -1.82 7.61
C LYS A 36 5.99 -2.55 6.56
N ALA A 37 6.63 -2.94 5.48
CA ALA A 37 5.93 -3.58 4.37
C ALA A 37 6.88 -4.46 3.58
N HIS A 38 6.32 -5.14 2.57
CA HIS A 38 7.07 -5.97 1.65
C HIS A 38 7.16 -5.26 0.30
N ARG A 39 8.37 -5.08 -0.20
CA ARG A 39 8.58 -4.41 -1.49
C ARG A 39 7.74 -5.04 -2.60
N ALA A 40 7.70 -6.37 -2.63
CA ALA A 40 6.99 -7.07 -3.69
C ALA A 40 5.50 -6.73 -3.71
N VAL A 41 4.87 -6.62 -2.55
CA VAL A 41 3.45 -6.29 -2.48
C VAL A 41 3.21 -4.85 -2.92
N LEU A 42 4.04 -3.91 -2.44
CA LEU A 42 3.91 -2.51 -2.82
C LEU A 42 4.14 -2.31 -4.32
N ALA A 43 5.15 -2.95 -4.87
CA ALA A 43 5.45 -2.82 -6.30
C ALA A 43 4.36 -3.43 -7.17
N ALA A 44 3.74 -4.52 -6.71
CA ALA A 44 2.65 -5.14 -7.44
C ALA A 44 1.39 -4.28 -7.45
N SER A 45 1.19 -3.48 -6.39
CA SER A 45 -0.01 -2.67 -6.22
C SER A 45 0.14 -1.24 -6.74
N SER A 46 1.37 -0.71 -6.76
CA SER A 46 1.64 0.70 -6.99
C SER A 46 2.75 0.88 -8.03
N SER A 47 2.44 1.56 -9.12
CA SER A 47 3.44 1.89 -10.14
C SER A 47 4.52 2.81 -9.56
N TYR A 48 4.14 3.71 -8.64
CA TYR A 48 5.09 4.60 -7.99
C TYR A 48 6.16 3.81 -7.24
N PHE A 49 5.74 2.86 -6.40
CA PHE A 49 6.68 2.04 -5.65
C PHE A 49 7.50 1.12 -6.55
N ARG A 50 6.86 0.57 -7.59
CA ARG A 50 7.58 -0.27 -8.54
C ARG A 50 8.75 0.50 -9.16
N ASP A 51 8.50 1.71 -9.64
CA ASP A 51 9.53 2.50 -10.27
C ASP A 51 10.59 2.96 -9.26
N LEU A 52 10.15 3.34 -8.06
CA LEU A 52 11.06 3.76 -7.01
C LEU A 52 12.01 2.63 -6.62
N PHE A 53 11.50 1.41 -6.47
CA PHE A 53 12.31 0.27 -6.07
C PHE A 53 13.26 -0.19 -7.17
N HIS A 54 12.97 0.11 -8.43
CA HIS A 54 13.92 -0.13 -9.52
C HIS A 54 15.13 0.78 -9.42
N SER A 55 14.93 2.01 -8.98
CA SER A 55 16.00 3.02 -8.95
C SER A 55 16.67 3.15 -7.58
N SER A 56 16.07 2.65 -6.52
CA SER A 56 16.59 2.78 -5.17
C SER A 56 16.53 1.45 -4.42
N LYS A 57 17.62 1.08 -3.77
CA LYS A 57 17.69 -0.13 -2.95
C LYS A 57 17.65 0.17 -1.45
N SER A 58 17.31 1.41 -1.09
CA SER A 58 17.21 1.80 0.30
C SER A 58 16.12 1.01 1.01
N SER A 59 16.38 0.62 2.25
CA SER A 59 15.37 -0.06 3.07
C SER A 59 14.39 0.91 3.71
N VAL A 60 14.61 2.21 3.56
CA VAL A 60 13.74 3.26 4.11
C VAL A 60 13.37 4.21 2.98
N VAL A 61 12.06 4.44 2.83
CA VAL A 61 11.50 5.37 1.84
C VAL A 61 10.67 6.41 2.59
N GLU A 62 10.93 7.68 2.32
CA GLU A 62 10.15 8.76 2.93
C GLU A 62 9.24 9.37 1.87
N LEU A 63 7.95 9.47 2.18
CA LEU A 63 6.98 10.06 1.26
C LEU A 63 6.84 11.56 1.54
N PRO A 64 6.41 12.34 0.53
CA PRO A 64 6.23 13.79 0.71
C PRO A 64 5.23 14.12 1.82
N ALA A 65 5.40 15.32 2.39
CA ALA A 65 4.57 15.77 3.51
C ALA A 65 3.09 15.92 3.15
N ALA A 66 2.76 16.01 1.87
CA ALA A 66 1.36 16.08 1.43
C ALA A 66 0.59 14.81 1.69
N VAL A 67 1.30 13.66 1.82
CA VAL A 67 0.67 12.38 2.12
C VAL A 67 0.43 12.29 3.62
N GLN A 68 -0.80 11.95 4.02
CA GLN A 68 -1.15 11.84 5.44
C GLN A 68 -0.96 10.40 5.92
N PRO A 69 -0.42 10.21 7.14
CA PRO A 69 -0.19 8.85 7.67
C PRO A 69 -1.46 8.01 7.72
N GLN A 70 -2.59 8.60 8.11
CA GLN A 70 -3.84 7.87 8.20
C GLN A 70 -4.30 7.39 6.83
N SER A 71 -4.18 8.24 5.81
CA SER A 71 -4.53 7.86 4.44
C SER A 71 -3.61 6.78 3.91
N PHE A 72 -2.31 6.90 4.19
CA PHE A 72 -1.36 5.89 3.75
C PHE A 72 -1.63 4.54 4.42
N GLN A 73 -1.97 4.55 5.71
CA GLN A 73 -2.28 3.31 6.42
C GLN A 73 -3.45 2.57 5.77
N GLN A 74 -4.48 3.30 5.39
CA GLN A 74 -5.63 2.70 4.71
C GLN A 74 -5.27 2.15 3.34
N ILE A 75 -4.47 2.90 2.59
CA ILE A 75 -4.00 2.45 1.28
C ILE A 75 -3.11 1.20 1.42
N LEU A 76 -2.22 1.21 2.40
CA LEU A 76 -1.35 0.06 2.64
C LEU A 76 -2.16 -1.19 2.97
N SER A 77 -3.17 -1.04 3.83
CA SER A 77 -4.07 -2.15 4.14
C SER A 77 -4.78 -2.65 2.88
N PHE A 78 -5.21 -1.73 2.01
CA PHE A 78 -5.82 -2.12 0.74
C PHE A 78 -4.88 -2.96 -0.12
N CYS A 79 -3.60 -2.63 -0.15
CA CYS A 79 -2.64 -3.38 -0.96
C CYS A 79 -2.54 -4.85 -0.53
N TYR A 80 -2.87 -5.13 0.73
CA TYR A 80 -2.80 -6.50 1.26
C TYR A 80 -4.16 -7.19 1.34
N THR A 81 -5.27 -6.46 1.24
CA THR A 81 -6.59 -7.04 1.45
C THR A 81 -7.56 -6.82 0.29
N GLY A 82 -7.29 -5.83 -0.54
CA GLY A 82 -8.23 -5.46 -1.60
C GLY A 82 -9.46 -4.73 -1.10
N ARG A 83 -9.48 -4.33 0.17
CA ARG A 83 -10.62 -3.66 0.80
C ARG A 83 -10.24 -2.24 1.21
N LEU A 84 -11.08 -1.30 0.86
CA LEU A 84 -10.90 0.10 1.22
C LEU A 84 -12.22 0.70 1.67
N SER A 85 -12.25 1.14 2.93
CA SER A 85 -13.40 1.87 3.47
C SER A 85 -13.13 3.35 3.34
N MET A 86 -14.03 4.08 2.68
CA MET A 86 -13.90 5.52 2.52
C MET A 86 -15.04 6.22 3.25
N ASN A 87 -14.68 7.03 4.24
CA ASN A 87 -15.62 7.94 4.87
C ASN A 87 -15.70 9.22 4.05
N VAL A 88 -16.84 9.90 4.09
CA VAL A 88 -17.04 11.12 3.30
C VAL A 88 -15.94 12.15 3.57
N GLY A 89 -15.52 12.29 4.82
CA GLY A 89 -14.49 13.27 5.20
C GLY A 89 -13.09 12.91 4.74
N ASP A 90 -12.81 11.63 4.48
CA ASP A 90 -11.47 11.14 4.15
C ASP A 90 -11.29 10.88 2.66
N GLN A 91 -12.37 10.89 1.88
CA GLN A 91 -12.34 10.48 0.48
C GLN A 91 -11.33 11.27 -0.33
N PHE A 92 -11.31 12.59 -0.15
CA PHE A 92 -10.40 13.44 -0.92
C PHE A 92 -8.93 13.07 -0.65
N LEU A 93 -8.57 12.92 0.62
CA LEU A 93 -7.18 12.59 0.99
C LEU A 93 -6.79 11.19 0.53
N LEU A 94 -7.72 10.24 0.61
CA LEU A 94 -7.48 8.89 0.12
C LEU A 94 -7.26 8.87 -1.38
N MET A 95 -8.09 9.60 -2.13
CA MET A 95 -7.95 9.65 -3.59
C MET A 95 -6.67 10.36 -4.00
N TYR A 96 -6.29 11.42 -3.26
CA TYR A 96 -5.02 12.09 -3.51
C TYR A 96 -3.85 11.13 -3.30
N THR A 97 -3.86 10.39 -2.18
CA THR A 97 -2.79 9.45 -1.86
C THR A 97 -2.72 8.32 -2.89
N ALA A 98 -3.87 7.76 -3.27
CA ALA A 98 -3.92 6.71 -4.29
C ALA A 98 -3.41 7.21 -5.65
N GLY A 99 -3.74 8.45 -6.00
CA GLY A 99 -3.26 9.06 -7.24
C GLY A 99 -1.76 9.30 -7.21
N PHE A 100 -1.23 9.78 -6.10
CA PHE A 100 0.20 9.97 -5.93
C PHE A 100 0.95 8.64 -6.07
N LEU A 101 0.44 7.58 -5.44
CA LEU A 101 1.06 6.26 -5.47
C LEU A 101 0.72 5.49 -6.75
N GLN A 102 -0.16 6.04 -7.60
CA GLN A 102 -0.55 5.44 -8.87
C GLN A 102 -1.11 4.03 -8.69
N ILE A 103 -2.08 3.90 -7.79
CA ILE A 103 -2.78 2.65 -7.57
C ILE A 103 -4.00 2.64 -8.46
N GLN A 104 -3.86 1.96 -9.61
CA GLN A 104 -4.84 2.00 -10.69
C GLN A 104 -6.23 1.55 -10.25
N GLU A 105 -6.29 0.49 -9.47
CA GLU A 105 -7.58 -0.08 -9.04
C GLU A 105 -8.39 0.93 -8.23
N ILE A 106 -7.74 1.68 -7.33
CA ILE A 106 -8.44 2.67 -6.52
C ILE A 106 -8.86 3.85 -7.39
N MET A 107 -7.99 4.28 -8.29
CA MET A 107 -8.30 5.42 -9.16
C MET A 107 -9.49 5.13 -10.05
N GLU A 108 -9.58 3.92 -10.61
CA GLU A 108 -10.69 3.53 -11.47
C GLU A 108 -11.99 3.38 -10.69
N LYS A 109 -11.96 2.74 -9.53
CA LYS A 109 -13.16 2.51 -8.73
C LYS A 109 -13.63 3.76 -8.00
N GLY A 110 -12.70 4.64 -7.65
CA GLY A 110 -13.04 5.85 -6.90
C GLY A 110 -13.83 6.88 -7.71
N THR A 111 -13.89 6.74 -9.03
CA THR A 111 -14.63 7.66 -9.91
C THR A 111 -16.02 7.17 -10.23
N GLU A 112 -16.39 5.99 -9.79
CA GLU A 112 -17.71 5.42 -10.06
C GLU A 112 -18.80 5.93 -9.11
#